data_1a0388fb03b639e078ca8cbb5145bfde
#
_entry.id   1a0388fb03b639e078ca8cbb5145bfde
#
_cell.length_a   1.000
_cell.length_b   1.000
_cell.length_c   1.000
_cell.angle_alpha   90.00
_cell.angle_beta   90.00
_cell.angle_gamma   90.00
#
_symmetry.space_group_name_H-M   'P 1'
#
loop_
_entity.id
_entity.type
_entity.pdbx_description
1 polymer ?
#
loop_
_entity_poly.entity_id
_entity_poly.type
_entity_poly.pdbx_seq_one_letter_code
_entity_poly.pdbx_strand_id
1 'polypeptide(L)'
;MRRSVWLLLLGAGLFLASACKAQQPPTPEYRLTATIKDIMDSMVDPSADVLWESVATIVSATGTEERRPKTDEDWANVRRRAITLVEATNLLKMPNRKVAKAGEKSENPNIELEPEQIEKLLNDDRQAWTTLSTGLFDAASVALQAINAKNAEGLLDAGEKIDAAC
;
A
#
# COMPACT_ATOMS: atom_id res chain seq x y z
N MET A 1 91.01 21.61 -2.37
CA MET A 1 89.99 22.27 -3.21
C MET A 1 89.07 21.25 -3.78
N ARG A 2 87.87 20.99 -3.16
CA ARG A 2 86.82 20.11 -3.71
C ARG A 2 85.51 20.73 -3.28
N ARG A 3 84.74 21.29 -4.21
CA ARG A 3 83.45 21.86 -4.02
C ARG A 3 82.38 20.75 -4.12
N SER A 4 81.68 20.49 -3.04
CA SER A 4 80.57 19.58 -3.00
C SER A 4 79.27 20.37 -3.33
N VAL A 5 78.63 20.00 -4.43
CA VAL A 5 77.35 20.55 -4.86
C VAL A 5 76.23 19.69 -4.22
N TRP A 6 75.42 20.31 -3.38
CA TRP A 6 74.24 19.68 -2.81
C TRP A 6 73.05 19.92 -3.78
N LEU A 7 72.57 18.86 -4.37
CA LEU A 7 71.30 18.87 -5.18
C LEU A 7 70.12 18.65 -4.21
N LEU A 8 69.36 19.70 -4.02
CA LEU A 8 68.05 19.66 -3.36
C LEU A 8 67.01 19.12 -4.34
N LEU A 9 66.56 17.89 -4.20
CA LEU A 9 65.42 17.33 -4.90
C LEU A 9 64.14 17.76 -4.16
N LEU A 10 63.40 18.72 -4.70
CA LEU A 10 62.05 19.08 -4.30
C LEU A 10 61.10 18.04 -4.90
N GLY A 11 60.64 17.11 -4.07
CA GLY A 11 59.55 16.19 -4.39
C GLY A 11 58.21 16.89 -4.27
N ALA A 12 57.63 17.24 -5.41
CA ALA A 12 56.24 17.73 -5.46
C ALA A 12 55.28 16.54 -5.32
N GLY A 13 54.76 16.33 -4.09
CA GLY A 13 53.70 15.36 -3.85
C GLY A 13 52.38 15.84 -4.40
N LEU A 14 51.93 15.24 -5.50
CA LEU A 14 50.60 15.46 -6.08
C LEU A 14 49.58 14.76 -5.19
N PHE A 15 48.89 15.49 -4.31
CA PHE A 15 47.72 14.98 -3.59
C PHE A 15 46.54 14.90 -4.57
N LEU A 16 46.29 13.71 -5.10
CA LEU A 16 45.05 13.37 -5.79
C LEU A 16 43.91 13.32 -4.76
N ALA A 17 43.22 14.43 -4.54
CA ALA A 17 41.97 14.46 -3.80
C ALA A 17 40.92 13.73 -4.65
N SER A 18 40.74 12.41 -4.37
CA SER A 18 39.59 11.65 -4.87
C SER A 18 38.33 12.22 -4.22
N ALA A 19 37.67 13.14 -4.94
CA ALA A 19 36.35 13.62 -4.57
C ALA A 19 35.37 12.42 -4.71
N CYS A 20 35.05 11.79 -3.58
CA CYS A 20 33.89 10.90 -3.53
C CYS A 20 32.66 11.71 -3.92
N LYS A 21 32.22 11.61 -5.20
CA LYS A 21 30.89 12.07 -5.58
C LYS A 21 29.90 11.25 -4.75
N ALA A 22 29.26 11.90 -3.79
CA ALA A 22 28.11 11.31 -3.11
C ALA A 22 27.09 10.92 -4.20
N GLN A 23 26.86 9.62 -4.32
CA GLN A 23 25.91 9.09 -5.28
C GLN A 23 24.52 9.58 -4.84
N GLN A 24 23.88 10.43 -5.61
CA GLN A 24 22.50 10.86 -5.33
C GLN A 24 21.63 9.58 -5.23
N PRO A 25 20.78 9.49 -4.21
CA PRO A 25 19.85 8.36 -4.10
C PRO A 25 19.06 8.28 -5.42
N PRO A 26 18.85 7.07 -5.94
CA PRO A 26 18.09 6.88 -7.19
C PRO A 26 16.73 7.56 -7.05
N THR A 27 16.36 8.36 -8.05
CA THR A 27 15.01 8.96 -8.10
C THR A 27 13.99 7.83 -8.12
N PRO A 28 12.98 7.83 -7.29
CA PRO A 28 11.93 6.80 -7.33
C PRO A 28 11.34 6.71 -8.74
N GLU A 29 11.23 5.50 -9.27
CA GLU A 29 10.66 5.27 -10.61
C GLU A 29 9.14 5.54 -10.67
N TYR A 30 8.50 5.78 -9.53
CA TYR A 30 7.07 6.06 -9.42
C TYR A 30 6.79 7.46 -8.87
N ARG A 31 5.62 8.00 -9.19
CA ARG A 31 5.13 9.28 -8.68
C ARG A 31 3.92 9.06 -7.78
N LEU A 32 3.98 9.58 -6.56
CA LEU A 32 2.86 9.57 -5.62
C LEU A 32 1.86 10.66 -6.04
N THR A 33 0.64 10.26 -6.41
CA THR A 33 -0.43 11.18 -6.81
C THR A 33 -1.52 11.23 -5.75
N ALA A 34 -2.02 10.06 -5.33
CA ALA A 34 -3.08 9.92 -4.34
C ALA A 34 -2.51 9.89 -2.90
N THR A 35 -3.29 10.32 -1.93
CA THR A 35 -3.04 10.10 -0.50
C THR A 35 -3.50 8.70 -0.07
N ILE A 36 -3.21 8.29 1.17
CA ILE A 36 -3.75 7.04 1.74
C ILE A 36 -5.28 7.13 1.76
N LYS A 37 -5.85 8.26 2.23
CA LYS A 37 -7.30 8.47 2.22
C LYS A 37 -7.88 8.34 0.81
N ASP A 38 -7.30 8.99 -0.20
CA ASP A 38 -7.75 8.85 -1.58
C ASP A 38 -7.78 7.38 -2.05
N ILE A 39 -6.79 6.56 -1.64
CA ILE A 39 -6.74 5.13 -2.00
C ILE A 39 -7.80 4.33 -1.25
N MET A 40 -8.00 4.61 0.04
CA MET A 40 -9.06 3.98 0.82
C MET A 40 -10.42 4.26 0.18
N ASP A 41 -10.78 5.53 0.02
CA ASP A 41 -12.08 5.98 -0.47
C ASP A 41 -12.37 5.54 -1.92
N SER A 42 -11.35 5.48 -2.78
CA SER A 42 -11.55 5.23 -4.21
C SER A 42 -11.27 3.80 -4.67
N MET A 43 -10.50 3.04 -3.91
CA MET A 43 -10.04 1.72 -4.32
C MET A 43 -10.34 0.63 -3.30
N VAL A 44 -9.98 0.83 -2.02
CA VAL A 44 -10.12 -0.21 -0.99
C VAL A 44 -11.59 -0.42 -0.65
N ASP A 45 -12.26 0.59 -0.11
CA ASP A 45 -13.63 0.51 0.38
C ASP A 45 -14.61 0.09 -0.73
N PRO A 46 -14.67 0.75 -1.89
CA PRO A 46 -15.63 0.34 -2.93
C PRO A 46 -15.32 -1.01 -3.56
N SER A 47 -14.08 -1.53 -3.39
CA SER A 47 -13.76 -2.88 -3.85
C SER A 47 -14.17 -3.93 -2.83
N ALA A 48 -13.94 -3.69 -1.54
CA ALA A 48 -14.37 -4.55 -0.47
C ALA A 48 -15.90 -4.68 -0.43
N ASP A 49 -16.62 -3.57 -0.56
CA ASP A 49 -18.09 -3.53 -0.63
C ASP A 49 -18.64 -4.46 -1.72
N VAL A 50 -18.10 -4.37 -2.93
CA VAL A 50 -18.53 -5.24 -4.04
C VAL A 50 -18.24 -6.72 -3.74
N LEU A 51 -17.13 -7.05 -3.08
CA LEU A 51 -16.82 -8.42 -2.69
C LEU A 51 -17.85 -8.95 -1.69
N TRP A 52 -18.15 -8.18 -0.64
CA TRP A 52 -19.15 -8.56 0.38
C TRP A 52 -20.54 -8.66 -0.20
N GLU A 53 -20.99 -7.70 -1.00
CA GLU A 53 -22.32 -7.69 -1.61
C GLU A 53 -22.52 -8.82 -2.63
N SER A 54 -21.43 -9.31 -3.24
CA SER A 54 -21.51 -10.35 -4.26
C SER A 54 -21.86 -11.74 -3.69
N VAL A 55 -21.64 -11.98 -2.39
CA VAL A 55 -21.85 -13.26 -1.68
C VAL A 55 -22.53 -13.02 -0.34
N ALA A 56 -23.67 -12.36 -0.32
CA ALA A 56 -24.39 -12.03 0.90
C ALA A 56 -25.59 -12.95 1.12
N THR A 57 -25.89 -13.24 2.39
CA THR A 57 -27.16 -13.81 2.83
C THR A 57 -27.94 -12.73 3.58
N ILE A 58 -29.02 -12.28 2.99
CA ILE A 58 -29.88 -11.20 3.54
C ILE A 58 -31.14 -11.84 4.13
N VAL A 59 -31.30 -11.74 5.45
CA VAL A 59 -32.51 -12.18 6.14
C VAL A 59 -33.41 -10.96 6.38
N SER A 60 -34.64 -11.03 5.88
CA SER A 60 -35.65 -9.97 6.03
C SER A 60 -36.96 -10.53 6.56
N ALA A 61 -37.93 -9.66 6.89
CA ALA A 61 -39.27 -10.07 7.30
C ALA A 61 -40.03 -10.84 6.19
N THR A 62 -39.59 -10.70 4.94
CA THR A 62 -40.20 -11.33 3.75
C THR A 62 -39.49 -12.61 3.30
N GLY A 63 -38.38 -12.96 3.94
CA GLY A 63 -37.63 -14.19 3.63
C GLY A 63 -36.12 -14.02 3.62
N THR A 64 -35.43 -15.04 3.12
CA THR A 64 -33.97 -15.06 2.98
C THR A 64 -33.61 -14.94 1.50
N GLU A 65 -32.74 -14.00 1.18
CA GLU A 65 -32.14 -13.82 -0.15
C GLU A 65 -30.66 -14.24 -0.09
N GLU A 66 -30.26 -15.14 -0.98
CA GLU A 66 -28.86 -15.48 -1.19
C GLU A 66 -28.33 -14.82 -2.46
N ARG A 67 -27.32 -13.98 -2.32
CA ARG A 67 -26.59 -13.36 -3.42
C ARG A 67 -25.32 -14.15 -3.72
N ARG A 68 -25.16 -14.52 -4.98
CA ARG A 68 -23.98 -15.22 -5.49
C ARG A 68 -23.75 -14.86 -6.95
N PRO A 69 -22.51 -14.71 -7.43
CA PRO A 69 -22.22 -14.57 -8.85
C PRO A 69 -22.72 -15.81 -9.61
N LYS A 70 -23.50 -15.63 -10.67
CA LYS A 70 -24.16 -16.70 -11.41
C LYS A 70 -23.60 -16.90 -12.82
N THR A 71 -23.12 -15.82 -13.43
CA THR A 71 -22.61 -15.82 -14.80
C THR A 71 -21.09 -15.58 -14.82
N ASP A 72 -20.46 -15.91 -15.94
CA ASP A 72 -19.05 -15.59 -16.16
C ASP A 72 -18.77 -14.09 -16.07
N GLU A 73 -19.72 -13.27 -16.47
CA GLU A 73 -19.63 -11.82 -16.38
C GLU A 73 -19.70 -11.34 -14.92
N ASP A 74 -20.58 -11.91 -14.10
CA ASP A 74 -20.60 -11.61 -12.65
C ASP A 74 -19.24 -11.92 -12.01
N TRP A 75 -18.72 -13.12 -12.25
CA TRP A 75 -17.40 -13.51 -11.75
C TRP A 75 -16.27 -12.61 -12.27
N ALA A 76 -16.33 -12.16 -13.53
CA ALA A 76 -15.38 -11.23 -14.09
C ALA A 76 -15.46 -9.84 -13.44
N ASN A 77 -16.68 -9.38 -13.09
CA ASN A 77 -16.90 -8.12 -12.39
C ASN A 77 -16.30 -8.15 -10.98
N VAL A 78 -16.64 -9.18 -10.20
CA VAL A 78 -16.10 -9.37 -8.85
C VAL A 78 -14.57 -9.52 -8.89
N ARG A 79 -14.04 -10.25 -9.88
CA ARG A 79 -12.60 -10.41 -10.09
C ARG A 79 -11.88 -9.08 -10.31
N ARG A 80 -12.45 -8.17 -11.10
CA ARG A 80 -11.86 -6.83 -11.31
C ARG A 80 -11.71 -6.07 -9.99
N ARG A 81 -12.72 -6.16 -9.12
CA ARG A 81 -12.67 -5.52 -7.79
C ARG A 81 -11.66 -6.17 -6.86
N ALA A 82 -11.59 -7.50 -6.85
CA ALA A 82 -10.57 -8.20 -6.07
C ALA A 82 -9.13 -7.81 -6.49
N ILE A 83 -8.87 -7.70 -7.80
CA ILE A 83 -7.57 -7.21 -8.30
C ILE A 83 -7.33 -5.77 -7.83
N THR A 84 -8.33 -4.88 -7.93
CA THR A 84 -8.19 -3.50 -7.46
C THR A 84 -7.84 -3.45 -5.98
N LEU A 85 -8.49 -4.27 -5.14
CA LEU A 85 -8.22 -4.34 -3.71
C LEU A 85 -6.80 -4.85 -3.43
N VAL A 86 -6.37 -5.94 -4.07
CA VAL A 86 -5.00 -6.47 -3.94
C VAL A 86 -3.96 -5.42 -4.32
N GLU A 87 -4.12 -4.75 -5.44
CA GLU A 87 -3.16 -3.73 -5.90
C GLU A 87 -3.20 -2.46 -5.04
N ALA A 88 -4.37 -2.06 -4.54
CA ALA A 88 -4.51 -0.93 -3.63
C ALA A 88 -3.64 -1.12 -2.37
N THR A 89 -3.58 -2.33 -1.81
CA THR A 89 -2.74 -2.60 -0.63
C THR A 89 -1.24 -2.40 -0.90
N ASN A 90 -0.78 -2.64 -2.12
CA ASN A 90 0.59 -2.32 -2.53
C ASN A 90 0.82 -0.81 -2.59
N LEU A 91 -0.17 -0.06 -3.06
CA LEU A 91 -0.11 1.40 -3.09
C LEU A 91 -0.07 1.99 -1.67
N LEU A 92 -0.78 1.43 -0.71
CA LEU A 92 -0.76 1.86 0.70
C LEU A 92 0.64 1.73 1.32
N LYS A 93 1.42 0.73 0.92
CA LYS A 93 2.78 0.47 1.45
C LYS A 93 3.86 1.39 0.85
N MET A 94 3.56 2.15 -0.20
CA MET A 94 4.55 3.02 -0.85
C MET A 94 5.10 4.07 0.13
N PRO A 95 6.44 4.20 0.24
CA PRO A 95 7.03 5.16 1.17
C PRO A 95 6.70 6.61 0.78
N ASN A 96 6.70 7.50 1.77
CA ASN A 96 6.46 8.94 1.63
C ASN A 96 5.05 9.33 1.13
N ARG A 97 4.09 8.39 1.11
CA ARG A 97 2.71 8.70 0.81
C ARG A 97 2.06 9.41 2.00
N LYS A 98 1.44 10.56 1.75
CA LYS A 98 0.70 11.32 2.76
C LYS A 98 -0.58 10.61 3.15
N VAL A 99 -1.02 10.76 4.39
CA VAL A 99 -2.29 10.21 4.88
C VAL A 99 -3.46 10.91 4.20
N ALA A 100 -3.47 12.24 4.19
CA ALA A 100 -4.53 13.06 3.60
C ALA A 100 -3.94 14.32 2.96
N LYS A 101 -4.76 15.09 2.23
CA LYS A 101 -4.39 16.39 1.69
C LYS A 101 -4.29 17.43 2.80
N ALA A 102 -3.52 18.47 2.57
CA ALA A 102 -3.39 19.55 3.55
C ALA A 102 -4.75 20.18 3.88
N GLY A 103 -5.07 20.24 5.17
CA GLY A 103 -6.33 20.81 5.67
C GLY A 103 -7.53 19.87 5.68
N GLU A 104 -7.40 18.65 5.17
CA GLU A 104 -8.43 17.63 5.35
C GLU A 104 -8.56 17.25 6.83
N LYS A 105 -9.78 16.91 7.24
CA LYS A 105 -10.14 16.54 8.60
C LYS A 105 -10.73 15.14 8.63
N SER A 106 -10.75 14.55 9.84
CA SER A 106 -11.50 13.34 10.10
C SER A 106 -12.99 13.57 9.79
N GLU A 107 -13.64 12.56 9.24
CA GLU A 107 -15.09 12.58 8.99
C GLU A 107 -15.88 12.45 10.29
N ASN A 108 -15.30 11.76 11.26
CA ASN A 108 -15.91 11.59 12.59
C ASN A 108 -14.87 11.80 13.70
N PRO A 109 -14.53 13.07 14.04
CA PRO A 109 -13.47 13.39 14.99
C PRO A 109 -13.73 12.91 16.43
N ASN A 110 -14.94 12.38 16.74
CA ASN A 110 -15.25 11.82 18.05
C ASN A 110 -14.75 10.37 18.21
N ILE A 111 -14.54 9.65 17.13
CA ILE A 111 -14.14 8.23 17.12
C ILE A 111 -12.92 7.96 16.24
N GLU A 112 -12.56 8.87 15.36
CA GLU A 112 -11.43 8.76 14.45
C GLU A 112 -10.32 9.73 14.86
N LEU A 113 -9.09 9.36 14.56
CA LEU A 113 -7.95 10.25 14.69
C LEU A 113 -7.92 11.28 13.55
N GLU A 114 -7.42 12.46 13.82
CA GLU A 114 -7.12 13.44 12.77
C GLU A 114 -6.00 12.93 11.84
N PRO A 115 -6.01 13.28 10.55
CA PRO A 115 -5.03 12.80 9.58
C PRO A 115 -3.58 13.02 10.00
N GLU A 116 -3.27 14.13 10.66
CA GLU A 116 -1.93 14.44 11.16
C GLU A 116 -1.51 13.48 12.29
N GLN A 117 -2.45 13.02 13.11
CA GLN A 117 -2.19 12.04 14.17
C GLN A 117 -1.93 10.66 13.56
N ILE A 118 -2.71 10.27 12.54
CA ILE A 118 -2.52 9.03 11.80
C ILE A 118 -1.15 9.05 11.09
N GLU A 119 -0.79 10.17 10.42
CA GLU A 119 0.52 10.31 9.76
C GLU A 119 1.68 10.16 10.76
N LYS A 120 1.51 10.70 11.98
CA LYS A 120 2.51 10.52 13.03
C LYS A 120 2.66 9.05 13.43
N LEU A 121 1.57 8.34 13.69
CA LEU A 121 1.60 6.92 14.06
C LEU A 121 2.24 6.06 12.97
N LEU A 122 1.89 6.31 11.70
CA LEU A 122 2.49 5.63 10.55
C LEU A 122 3.99 5.86 10.43
N ASN A 123 4.46 7.05 10.78
CA ASN A 123 5.89 7.38 10.74
C ASN A 123 6.64 6.82 11.95
N ASP A 124 5.99 6.76 13.12
CA ASP A 124 6.56 6.21 14.36
C ASP A 124 6.75 4.68 14.26
N ASP A 125 5.81 3.97 13.61
CA ASP A 125 5.91 2.51 13.39
C ASP A 125 5.53 2.11 11.95
N ARG A 126 6.43 2.37 11.05
CA ARG A 126 6.28 2.02 9.63
C ARG A 126 6.17 0.50 9.41
N GLN A 127 6.76 -0.30 10.29
CA GLN A 127 6.71 -1.74 10.17
C GLN A 127 5.33 -2.28 10.52
N ALA A 128 4.69 -1.76 11.58
CA ALA A 128 3.31 -2.12 11.92
C ALA A 128 2.38 -1.82 10.74
N TRP A 129 2.45 -0.61 10.17
CA TRP A 129 1.67 -0.26 8.99
C TRP A 129 1.86 -1.23 7.82
N THR A 130 3.12 -1.59 7.53
CA THR A 130 3.43 -2.55 6.46
C THR A 130 2.84 -3.93 6.76
N THR A 131 2.89 -4.37 8.02
CA THR A 131 2.32 -5.65 8.46
C THR A 131 0.81 -5.68 8.30
N LEU A 132 0.09 -4.64 8.75
CA LEU A 132 -1.35 -4.51 8.61
C LEU A 132 -1.78 -4.48 7.14
N SER A 133 -1.13 -3.64 6.34
CA SER A 133 -1.40 -3.57 4.89
C SER A 133 -1.10 -4.89 4.17
N THR A 134 -0.15 -5.69 4.67
CA THR A 134 0.14 -7.02 4.13
C THR A 134 -0.95 -8.02 4.56
N GLY A 135 -1.48 -7.91 5.77
CA GLY A 135 -2.64 -8.70 6.20
C GLY A 135 -3.84 -8.52 5.28
N LEU A 136 -4.16 -7.29 4.91
CA LEU A 136 -5.21 -6.98 3.94
C LEU A 136 -4.88 -7.53 2.53
N PHE A 137 -3.63 -7.43 2.09
CA PHE A 137 -3.16 -8.03 0.84
C PHE A 137 -3.42 -9.55 0.81
N ASP A 138 -3.06 -10.23 1.89
CA ASP A 138 -3.20 -11.68 1.99
C ASP A 138 -4.68 -12.09 1.99
N ALA A 139 -5.54 -11.39 2.74
CA ALA A 139 -6.98 -11.61 2.76
C ALA A 139 -7.62 -11.39 1.38
N ALA A 140 -7.30 -10.28 0.72
CA ALA A 140 -7.78 -9.97 -0.63
C ALA A 140 -7.29 -11.00 -1.67
N SER A 141 -6.07 -11.52 -1.50
CA SER A 141 -5.51 -12.56 -2.37
C SER A 141 -6.26 -13.89 -2.21
N VAL A 142 -6.70 -14.24 -1.00
CA VAL A 142 -7.56 -15.42 -0.77
C VAL A 142 -8.91 -15.24 -1.47
N ALA A 143 -9.51 -14.05 -1.40
CA ALA A 143 -10.74 -13.74 -2.14
C ALA A 143 -10.54 -13.88 -3.66
N LEU A 144 -9.45 -13.36 -4.20
CA LEU A 144 -9.12 -13.49 -5.63
C LEU A 144 -8.95 -14.96 -6.06
N GLN A 145 -8.36 -15.81 -5.21
CA GLN A 145 -8.24 -17.25 -5.47
C GLN A 145 -9.62 -17.92 -5.50
N ALA A 146 -10.48 -17.62 -4.52
CA ALA A 146 -11.85 -18.15 -4.48
C ALA A 146 -12.65 -17.73 -5.73
N ILE A 147 -12.53 -16.48 -6.16
CA ILE A 147 -13.17 -15.95 -7.37
C ILE A 147 -12.67 -16.66 -8.63
N ASN A 148 -11.36 -16.88 -8.77
CA ASN A 148 -10.78 -17.58 -9.91
C ASN A 148 -11.27 -19.05 -9.98
N ALA A 149 -11.57 -19.66 -8.84
CA ALA A 149 -12.16 -20.99 -8.72
C ALA A 149 -13.69 -20.98 -8.83
N LYS A 150 -14.33 -19.81 -8.95
CA LYS A 150 -15.79 -19.62 -8.89
C LYS A 150 -16.42 -20.25 -7.63
N ASN A 151 -15.70 -20.18 -6.52
CA ASN A 151 -16.12 -20.71 -5.22
C ASN A 151 -16.75 -19.60 -4.37
N ALA A 152 -18.09 -19.55 -4.35
CA ALA A 152 -18.84 -18.52 -3.63
C ALA A 152 -18.70 -18.67 -2.10
N GLU A 153 -18.59 -19.89 -1.56
CA GLU A 153 -18.38 -20.12 -0.12
C GLU A 153 -16.99 -19.64 0.30
N GLY A 154 -15.95 -20.00 -0.47
CA GLY A 154 -14.60 -19.52 -0.23
C GLY A 154 -14.48 -17.99 -0.36
N LEU A 155 -15.30 -17.35 -1.18
CA LEU A 155 -15.37 -15.89 -1.27
C LEU A 155 -16.06 -15.28 -0.04
N LEU A 156 -17.10 -15.90 0.49
CA LEU A 156 -17.75 -15.48 1.74
C LEU A 156 -16.77 -15.55 2.92
N ASP A 157 -16.08 -16.69 3.09
CA ASP A 157 -15.04 -16.85 4.12
C ASP A 157 -13.89 -15.85 3.99
N ALA A 158 -13.53 -15.50 2.75
CA ALA A 158 -12.51 -14.49 2.49
C ALA A 158 -13.00 -13.07 2.84
N GLY A 159 -14.30 -12.81 2.70
CA GLY A 159 -14.93 -11.55 3.10
C GLY A 159 -14.74 -11.26 4.59
N GLU A 160 -14.91 -12.25 5.46
CA GLU A 160 -14.66 -12.13 6.90
C GLU A 160 -13.19 -11.79 7.22
N LYS A 161 -12.24 -12.33 6.42
CA LYS A 161 -10.83 -12.04 6.59
C LYS A 161 -10.48 -10.63 6.13
N ILE A 162 -11.13 -10.14 5.09
CA ILE A 162 -10.97 -8.75 4.62
C ILE A 162 -11.50 -7.79 5.69
N ASP A 163 -12.68 -8.06 6.27
CA ASP A 163 -13.26 -7.27 7.36
C ASP A 163 -12.33 -7.20 8.57
N ALA A 164 -11.80 -8.34 9.00
CA ALA A 164 -10.86 -8.41 10.12
C ALA A 164 -9.51 -7.70 9.86
N ALA A 165 -9.13 -7.50 8.60
CA ALA A 165 -7.89 -6.84 8.20
C ALA A 165 -8.05 -5.33 7.95
N CYS A 166 -9.27 -4.84 7.78
CA CYS A 166 -9.60 -3.42 7.67
C CYS A 166 -9.70 -2.76 9.03
#